data_e6bda0162ba0fbb757738f901c10735b
#
_entry.id   e6bda0162ba0fbb757738f901c10735b
#
_cell.length_a   1.000
_cell.length_b   1.000
_cell.length_c   1.000
_cell.angle_alpha   90.00
_cell.angle_beta   90.00
_cell.angle_gamma   90.00
#
_symmetry.space_group_name_H-M   'P 1'
#
loop_
_entity.id
_entity.type
_entity.pdbx_description
1 polymer ?
#
loop_
_entity_poly.entity_id
_entity_poly.type
_entity_poly.pdbx_seq_one_letter_code
_entity_poly.pdbx_strand_id
1 'polypeptide(L)'
;AAYQTAYHEGFLEKSNEFVQMAQLYLSVEAPYEAAKLLQKAMDEDLLDKEVKNWKLLSQSWFLAQYDDNAIIALREAAKLSDDGELDIRLARSLSNIADFKGCVDSAKEAINKGDLKRLDDSYITLGMCQFETAMYDDSKASFVSAKIDADARNEVALNECAASEGMDRETLTVTLETQKAFKDMGKEIEGKIISCLTPATVKTVQNWQKFLDKEVERVTLLQNQMKNIEEQLRSGESQALSF
;
A
#
# COMPACT_ATOMS: atom_id res chain seq x y z
N ALA A 1 -18.57 25.16 -20.25
CA ALA A 1 -19.71 26.06 -20.35
C ALA A 1 -21.04 25.29 -20.47
N ALA A 2 -21.29 24.49 -21.55
CA ALA A 2 -22.61 23.84 -21.76
C ALA A 2 -23.07 22.93 -20.59
N TYR A 3 -22.22 22.06 -20.08
CA TYR A 3 -22.54 21.18 -18.93
C TYR A 3 -22.81 21.96 -17.64
N GLN A 4 -22.08 23.05 -17.39
CA GLN A 4 -22.33 23.91 -16.21
C GLN A 4 -23.69 24.61 -16.31
N THR A 5 -24.06 25.12 -17.49
CA THR A 5 -25.38 25.70 -17.71
C THR A 5 -26.47 24.65 -17.49
N ALA A 6 -26.33 23.46 -18.09
CA ALA A 6 -27.27 22.36 -17.90
C ALA A 6 -27.43 21.95 -16.45
N TYR A 7 -26.35 21.91 -15.68
CA TYR A 7 -26.38 21.61 -14.25
C TYR A 7 -27.13 22.70 -13.45
N HIS A 8 -26.83 23.98 -13.70
CA HIS A 8 -27.49 25.10 -13.01
C HIS A 8 -28.97 25.22 -13.32
N GLU A 9 -29.38 24.80 -14.52
CA GLU A 9 -30.77 24.78 -14.98
C GLU A 9 -31.51 23.48 -14.60
N GLY A 10 -30.82 22.52 -13.94
CA GLY A 10 -31.43 21.29 -13.45
C GLY A 10 -31.71 20.24 -14.54
N PHE A 11 -30.99 20.30 -15.66
CA PHE A 11 -31.14 19.35 -16.77
C PHE A 11 -30.31 18.07 -16.65
N LEU A 12 -29.47 17.94 -15.62
CA LEU A 12 -28.74 16.69 -15.35
C LEU A 12 -29.64 15.76 -14.54
N GLU A 13 -30.10 14.70 -15.17
CA GLU A 13 -30.99 13.72 -14.55
C GLU A 13 -30.37 12.32 -14.43
N LYS A 14 -29.32 12.03 -15.23
CA LYS A 14 -28.74 10.69 -15.31
C LYS A 14 -27.41 10.61 -14.58
N SER A 15 -27.22 9.51 -13.88
CA SER A 15 -25.99 9.19 -13.13
C SER A 15 -24.69 9.40 -13.95
N ASN A 16 -24.69 8.99 -15.24
CA ASN A 16 -23.52 9.14 -16.10
C ASN A 16 -23.20 10.61 -16.48
N GLU A 17 -24.18 11.50 -16.45
CA GLU A 17 -23.98 12.93 -16.78
C GLU A 17 -23.20 13.63 -15.67
N PHE A 18 -23.49 13.29 -14.40
CA PHE A 18 -22.71 13.76 -13.25
C PHE A 18 -21.27 13.26 -13.29
N VAL A 19 -21.07 11.98 -13.64
CA VAL A 19 -19.73 11.41 -13.79
C VAL A 19 -18.93 12.13 -14.88
N GLN A 20 -19.53 12.36 -16.06
CA GLN A 20 -18.88 13.09 -17.16
C GLN A 20 -18.54 14.53 -16.76
N MET A 21 -19.44 15.21 -16.09
CA MET A 21 -19.19 16.58 -15.61
C MET A 21 -18.07 16.62 -14.58
N ALA A 22 -18.02 15.67 -13.65
CA ALA A 22 -16.92 15.56 -12.67
C ALA A 22 -15.57 15.30 -13.36
N GLN A 23 -15.55 14.42 -14.38
CA GLN A 23 -14.34 14.18 -15.18
C GLN A 23 -13.88 15.43 -15.93
N LEU A 24 -14.81 16.22 -16.45
CA LEU A 24 -14.49 17.52 -17.07
C LEU A 24 -13.89 18.49 -16.05
N TYR A 25 -14.44 18.58 -14.82
CA TYR A 25 -13.84 19.39 -13.77
C TYR A 25 -12.42 18.93 -13.43
N LEU A 26 -12.19 17.62 -13.33
CA LEU A 26 -10.86 17.09 -13.08
C LEU A 26 -9.89 17.39 -14.23
N SER A 27 -10.35 17.37 -15.48
CA SER A 27 -9.51 17.68 -16.65
C SER A 27 -9.08 19.14 -16.74
N VAL A 28 -9.81 20.05 -16.08
CA VAL A 28 -9.46 21.48 -15.99
C VAL A 28 -8.91 21.86 -14.62
N GLU A 29 -8.38 20.87 -13.87
CA GLU A 29 -7.74 21.06 -12.56
C GLU A 29 -8.64 21.71 -11.51
N ALA A 30 -9.94 21.40 -11.55
CA ALA A 30 -10.94 21.86 -10.59
C ALA A 30 -11.50 20.68 -9.74
N PRO A 31 -10.66 19.98 -8.96
CA PRO A 31 -11.05 18.76 -8.23
C PRO A 31 -12.07 19.02 -7.13
N TYR A 32 -12.04 20.18 -6.50
CA TYR A 32 -13.01 20.55 -5.48
C TYR A 32 -14.44 20.65 -6.05
N GLU A 33 -14.60 21.25 -7.22
CA GLU A 33 -15.89 21.35 -7.90
C GLU A 33 -16.40 19.96 -8.35
N ALA A 34 -15.48 19.09 -8.81
CA ALA A 34 -15.80 17.70 -9.12
C ALA A 34 -16.31 16.96 -7.88
N ALA A 35 -15.61 17.08 -6.77
CA ALA A 35 -15.96 16.42 -5.52
C ALA A 35 -17.31 16.90 -4.96
N LYS A 36 -17.54 18.20 -4.95
CA LYS A 36 -18.82 18.79 -4.50
C LYS A 36 -20.01 18.35 -5.37
N LEU A 37 -19.80 18.31 -6.68
CA LEU A 37 -20.82 17.85 -7.61
C LEU A 37 -21.20 16.39 -7.34
N LEU A 38 -20.19 15.51 -7.25
CA LEU A 38 -20.41 14.08 -6.99
C LEU A 38 -21.03 13.84 -5.62
N GLN A 39 -20.55 14.52 -4.59
CA GLN A 39 -21.10 14.41 -3.25
C GLN A 39 -22.58 14.79 -3.23
N LYS A 40 -22.91 15.95 -3.78
CA LYS A 40 -24.30 16.41 -3.85
C LYS A 40 -25.19 15.44 -4.63
N ALA A 41 -24.72 14.94 -5.77
CA ALA A 41 -25.48 14.00 -6.58
C ALA A 41 -25.70 12.65 -5.85
N MET A 42 -24.77 12.21 -5.02
CA MET A 42 -24.94 11.03 -4.17
C MET A 42 -25.89 11.28 -2.99
N ASP A 43 -25.84 12.47 -2.39
CA ASP A 43 -26.71 12.84 -1.26
C ASP A 43 -28.18 12.98 -1.70
N GLU A 44 -28.40 13.40 -2.94
CA GLU A 44 -29.72 13.55 -3.58
C GLU A 44 -30.20 12.27 -4.32
N ASP A 45 -29.46 11.16 -4.20
CA ASP A 45 -29.71 9.87 -4.88
C ASP A 45 -29.81 9.99 -6.43
N LEU A 46 -29.15 10.99 -7.02
CA LEU A 46 -29.03 11.19 -8.47
C LEU A 46 -27.84 10.42 -9.09
N LEU A 47 -26.89 10.01 -8.26
CA LEU A 47 -25.72 9.24 -8.64
C LEU A 47 -25.72 7.90 -7.92
N ASP A 48 -25.60 6.81 -8.68
CA ASP A 48 -25.59 5.45 -8.15
C ASP A 48 -24.40 5.25 -7.17
N LYS A 49 -24.69 4.67 -6.01
CA LYS A 49 -23.70 4.41 -4.94
C LYS A 49 -22.89 3.14 -5.23
N GLU A 50 -22.22 3.09 -6.37
CA GLU A 50 -21.38 1.99 -6.83
C GLU A 50 -19.90 2.24 -6.51
N VAL A 51 -19.09 1.16 -6.47
CA VAL A 51 -17.64 1.21 -6.23
C VAL A 51 -16.95 2.26 -7.10
N LYS A 52 -17.26 2.28 -8.41
CA LYS A 52 -16.64 3.23 -9.36
C LYS A 52 -16.88 4.70 -9.02
N ASN A 53 -18.11 5.03 -8.57
CA ASN A 53 -18.51 6.39 -8.25
C ASN A 53 -17.94 6.86 -6.91
N TRP A 54 -17.94 5.99 -5.90
CA TRP A 54 -17.23 6.23 -4.65
C TRP A 54 -15.72 6.42 -4.83
N LYS A 55 -15.08 5.64 -5.71
CA LYS A 55 -13.68 5.82 -6.07
C LYS A 55 -13.42 7.19 -6.71
N LEU A 56 -14.28 7.61 -7.64
CA LEU A 56 -14.16 8.90 -8.31
C LEU A 56 -14.33 10.05 -7.31
N LEU A 57 -15.30 9.96 -6.40
CA LEU A 57 -15.50 10.93 -5.34
C LEU A 57 -14.30 11.02 -4.42
N SER A 58 -13.78 9.86 -3.95
CA SER A 58 -12.57 9.80 -3.11
C SER A 58 -11.36 10.44 -3.81
N GLN A 59 -11.14 10.10 -5.09
CA GLN A 59 -10.07 10.68 -5.89
C GLN A 59 -10.21 12.20 -6.04
N SER A 60 -11.42 12.70 -6.25
CA SER A 60 -11.69 14.13 -6.39
C SER A 60 -11.41 14.89 -5.10
N TRP A 61 -11.83 14.34 -3.95
CA TRP A 61 -11.53 14.92 -2.63
C TRP A 61 -10.04 14.89 -2.33
N PHE A 62 -9.35 13.79 -2.66
CA PHE A 62 -7.91 13.66 -2.46
C PHE A 62 -7.12 14.70 -3.28
N LEU A 63 -7.47 14.88 -4.56
CA LEU A 63 -6.86 15.90 -5.41
C LEU A 63 -7.17 17.32 -4.94
N ALA A 64 -8.31 17.53 -4.29
CA ALA A 64 -8.68 18.78 -3.65
C ALA A 64 -8.03 18.99 -2.27
N GLN A 65 -7.22 18.02 -1.78
CA GLN A 65 -6.56 18.03 -0.47
C GLN A 65 -7.53 18.03 0.72
N TYR A 66 -8.68 17.38 0.56
CA TYR A 66 -9.66 17.15 1.61
C TYR A 66 -9.60 15.67 2.05
N ASP A 67 -8.54 15.32 2.77
CA ASP A 67 -8.20 13.93 3.09
C ASP A 67 -9.31 13.23 3.90
N ASP A 68 -9.93 13.89 4.85
CA ASP A 68 -11.03 13.32 5.66
C ASP A 68 -12.20 12.88 4.76
N ASN A 69 -12.62 13.75 3.83
CA ASN A 69 -13.70 13.45 2.90
C ASN A 69 -13.30 12.34 1.91
N ALA A 70 -12.05 12.34 1.47
CA ALA A 70 -11.51 11.31 0.60
C ALA A 70 -11.52 9.93 1.27
N ILE A 71 -11.15 9.86 2.55
CA ILE A 71 -11.15 8.64 3.36
C ILE A 71 -12.57 8.13 3.58
N ILE A 72 -13.54 9.01 3.85
CA ILE A 72 -14.95 8.63 4.00
C ILE A 72 -15.44 7.97 2.71
N ALA A 73 -15.22 8.60 1.56
CA ALA A 73 -15.64 8.07 0.27
C ALA A 73 -14.90 6.76 -0.09
N LEU A 74 -13.59 6.67 0.22
CA LEU A 74 -12.81 5.46 -0.01
C LEU A 74 -13.29 4.29 0.85
N ARG A 75 -13.68 4.55 2.09
CA ARG A 75 -14.26 3.55 3.00
C ARG A 75 -15.56 2.96 2.44
N GLU A 76 -16.43 3.79 1.87
CA GLU A 76 -17.66 3.29 1.23
C GLU A 76 -17.34 2.48 -0.03
N ALA A 77 -16.36 2.91 -0.84
CA ALA A 77 -15.89 2.13 -1.98
C ALA A 77 -15.33 0.76 -1.56
N ALA A 78 -14.51 0.72 -0.49
CA ALA A 78 -13.91 -0.50 0.03
C ALA A 78 -14.96 -1.49 0.55
N LYS A 79 -15.99 -1.03 1.25
CA LYS A 79 -17.10 -1.89 1.72
C LYS A 79 -17.83 -2.62 0.59
N LEU A 80 -17.90 -2.00 -0.59
CA LEU A 80 -18.60 -2.53 -1.75
C LEU A 80 -17.69 -3.34 -2.69
N SER A 81 -16.37 -3.34 -2.45
CA SER A 81 -15.40 -4.08 -3.26
C SER A 81 -15.23 -5.49 -2.73
N ASP A 82 -15.19 -6.46 -3.62
CA ASP A 82 -14.92 -7.86 -3.29
C ASP A 82 -13.42 -8.13 -3.12
N ASP A 83 -12.55 -7.32 -3.76
CA ASP A 83 -11.09 -7.38 -3.63
C ASP A 83 -10.54 -6.46 -2.53
N GLY A 84 -9.34 -6.76 -2.03
CA GLY A 84 -8.68 -6.00 -0.96
C GLY A 84 -7.94 -4.74 -1.41
N GLU A 85 -7.90 -4.41 -2.71
CA GLU A 85 -7.11 -3.27 -3.24
C GLU A 85 -7.58 -1.91 -2.69
N LEU A 86 -8.88 -1.74 -2.45
CA LEU A 86 -9.40 -0.50 -1.89
C LEU A 86 -9.17 -0.41 -0.38
N ASP A 87 -9.22 -1.55 0.31
CA ASP A 87 -8.95 -1.61 1.75
C ASP A 87 -7.48 -1.29 2.05
N ILE A 88 -6.52 -1.77 1.23
CA ILE A 88 -5.12 -1.41 1.42
C ILE A 88 -4.84 0.07 1.08
N ARG A 89 -5.54 0.64 0.10
CA ARG A 89 -5.49 2.09 -0.14
C ARG A 89 -6.04 2.86 1.06
N LEU A 90 -7.15 2.41 1.63
CA LEU A 90 -7.75 3.01 2.82
C LEU A 90 -6.77 2.93 4.01
N ALA A 91 -6.15 1.78 4.24
CA ALA A 91 -5.16 1.60 5.29
C ALA A 91 -4.01 2.62 5.18
N ARG A 92 -3.46 2.81 3.98
CA ARG A 92 -2.40 3.81 3.73
C ARG A 92 -2.86 5.24 3.95
N SER A 93 -4.08 5.58 3.52
CA SER A 93 -4.65 6.91 3.76
C SER A 93 -4.85 7.19 5.25
N LEU A 94 -5.31 6.18 6.01
CA LEU A 94 -5.46 6.26 7.47
C LEU A 94 -4.11 6.39 8.18
N SER A 95 -3.09 5.67 7.72
CA SER A 95 -1.71 5.81 8.22
C SER A 95 -1.17 7.24 8.02
N ASN A 96 -1.45 7.86 6.88
CA ASN A 96 -0.99 9.21 6.57
C ASN A 96 -1.58 10.28 7.53
N ILE A 97 -2.79 10.06 8.03
CA ILE A 97 -3.43 10.93 9.04
C ILE A 97 -3.19 10.45 10.48
N ALA A 98 -2.27 9.50 10.67
CA ALA A 98 -1.93 8.89 11.96
C ALA A 98 -3.09 8.13 12.66
N ASP A 99 -4.14 7.74 11.93
CA ASP A 99 -5.13 6.76 12.41
C ASP A 99 -4.58 5.33 12.22
N PHE A 100 -3.57 5.00 13.02
CA PHE A 100 -2.89 3.70 12.91
C PHE A 100 -3.79 2.52 13.28
N LYS A 101 -4.78 2.73 14.15
CA LYS A 101 -5.73 1.68 14.50
C LYS A 101 -6.66 1.36 13.32
N GLY A 102 -7.21 2.38 12.70
CA GLY A 102 -8.00 2.23 11.48
C GLY A 102 -7.18 1.63 10.33
N CYS A 103 -5.87 1.98 10.25
CA CYS A 103 -4.94 1.37 9.30
C CYS A 103 -4.80 -0.14 9.53
N VAL A 104 -4.59 -0.59 10.78
CA VAL A 104 -4.48 -2.03 11.11
C VAL A 104 -5.74 -2.78 10.69
N ASP A 105 -6.91 -2.23 11.02
CA ASP A 105 -8.20 -2.88 10.70
C ASP A 105 -8.39 -2.99 9.18
N SER A 106 -8.15 -1.90 8.45
CA SER A 106 -8.30 -1.88 7.00
C SER A 106 -7.26 -2.75 6.27
N ALA A 107 -6.01 -2.80 6.75
CA ALA A 107 -4.98 -3.65 6.17
C ALA A 107 -5.26 -5.15 6.41
N LYS A 108 -5.78 -5.52 7.58
CA LYS A 108 -6.26 -6.89 7.85
C LYS A 108 -7.41 -7.27 6.94
N GLU A 109 -8.37 -6.38 6.74
CA GLU A 109 -9.51 -6.63 5.84
C GLU A 109 -9.02 -6.79 4.40
N ALA A 110 -8.06 -5.96 3.94
CA ALA A 110 -7.46 -6.10 2.62
C ALA A 110 -6.85 -7.49 2.40
N ILE A 111 -6.06 -7.97 3.35
CA ILE A 111 -5.41 -9.29 3.28
C ILE A 111 -6.45 -10.41 3.33
N ASN A 112 -7.51 -10.25 4.13
CA ASN A 112 -8.60 -11.22 4.26
C ASN A 112 -9.44 -11.35 2.98
N LYS A 113 -9.77 -10.25 2.31
CA LYS A 113 -10.44 -10.25 1.00
C LYS A 113 -9.58 -10.87 -0.09
N GLY A 114 -8.26 -10.66 -0.03
CA GLY A 114 -7.32 -11.16 -1.03
C GLY A 114 -7.35 -10.39 -2.35
N ASP A 115 -6.96 -11.05 -3.44
CA ASP A 115 -6.83 -10.49 -4.79
C ASP A 115 -5.97 -9.22 -4.85
N LEU A 116 -4.95 -9.17 -3.99
CA LEU A 116 -4.02 -8.06 -3.87
C LEU A 116 -2.89 -8.21 -4.90
N LYS A 117 -2.63 -7.15 -5.66
CA LYS A 117 -1.50 -7.09 -6.61
C LYS A 117 -0.15 -7.23 -5.93
N ARG A 118 -0.06 -6.73 -4.69
CA ARG A 118 1.16 -6.69 -3.89
C ARG A 118 0.84 -7.07 -2.44
N LEU A 119 0.76 -8.38 -2.20
CA LEU A 119 0.49 -8.91 -0.87
C LEU A 119 1.60 -8.58 0.12
N ASP A 120 2.87 -8.64 -0.31
CA ASP A 120 4.04 -8.19 0.47
C ASP A 120 3.91 -6.75 0.97
N ASP A 121 3.51 -5.85 0.10
CA ASP A 121 3.34 -4.43 0.38
C ASP A 121 2.15 -4.18 1.35
N SER A 122 1.14 -5.03 1.30
CA SER A 122 0.02 -5.01 2.23
C SER A 122 0.44 -5.47 3.63
N TYR A 123 1.27 -6.51 3.73
CA TYR A 123 1.86 -6.92 5.00
C TYR A 123 2.83 -5.88 5.58
N ILE A 124 3.59 -5.17 4.73
CA ILE A 124 4.43 -4.04 5.18
C ILE A 124 3.56 -2.95 5.79
N THR A 125 2.48 -2.55 5.10
CA THR A 125 1.55 -1.53 5.59
C THR A 125 0.96 -1.95 6.94
N LEU A 126 0.50 -3.20 7.06
CA LEU A 126 -0.02 -3.77 8.30
C LEU A 126 1.04 -3.73 9.41
N GLY A 127 2.25 -4.22 9.14
CA GLY A 127 3.34 -4.26 10.11
C GLY A 127 3.75 -2.88 10.62
N MET A 128 3.79 -1.87 9.73
CA MET A 128 4.07 -0.48 10.12
C MET A 128 2.99 0.06 11.07
N CYS A 129 1.69 -0.12 10.74
CA CYS A 129 0.60 0.38 11.58
C CYS A 129 0.49 -0.38 12.91
N GLN A 130 0.79 -1.68 12.94
CA GLN A 130 0.89 -2.47 14.17
C GLN A 130 2.04 -1.98 15.05
N PHE A 131 3.16 -1.59 14.46
CA PHE A 131 4.28 -1.02 15.18
C PHE A 131 3.90 0.29 15.88
N GLU A 132 3.23 1.20 15.17
CA GLU A 132 2.77 2.48 15.71
C GLU A 132 1.68 2.32 16.81
N THR A 133 0.97 1.19 16.81
CA THR A 133 -0.01 0.83 17.86
C THR A 133 0.56 -0.05 18.97
N ALA A 134 1.88 -0.19 19.04
CA ALA A 134 2.60 -1.01 20.02
C ALA A 134 2.29 -2.53 19.96
N MET A 135 1.74 -3.02 18.85
CA MET A 135 1.49 -4.45 18.60
C MET A 135 2.75 -5.12 18.03
N TYR A 136 3.85 -5.16 18.79
CA TYR A 136 5.18 -5.49 18.27
C TYR A 136 5.31 -6.94 17.78
N ASP A 137 4.71 -7.91 18.46
CA ASP A 137 4.74 -9.32 18.01
C ASP A 137 4.01 -9.50 16.68
N ASP A 138 2.83 -8.89 16.54
CA ASP A 138 2.06 -8.91 15.32
C ASP A 138 2.80 -8.17 14.19
N SER A 139 3.40 -7.02 14.49
CA SER A 139 4.20 -6.25 13.54
C SER A 139 5.36 -7.08 12.98
N LYS A 140 6.10 -7.77 13.86
CA LYS A 140 7.18 -8.68 13.45
C LYS A 140 6.67 -9.80 12.57
N ALA A 141 5.54 -10.43 12.94
CA ALA A 141 4.94 -11.49 12.14
C ALA A 141 4.52 -10.98 10.75
N SER A 142 3.96 -9.77 10.67
CA SER A 142 3.58 -9.14 9.40
C SER A 142 4.78 -8.87 8.50
N PHE A 143 5.89 -8.35 9.03
CA PHE A 143 7.12 -8.15 8.25
C PHE A 143 7.75 -9.46 7.78
N VAL A 144 7.69 -10.52 8.59
CA VAL A 144 8.13 -11.87 8.17
C VAL A 144 7.26 -12.38 7.02
N SER A 145 5.93 -12.21 7.10
CA SER A 145 5.00 -12.60 6.01
C SER A 145 5.28 -11.82 4.73
N ALA A 146 5.55 -10.51 4.84
CA ALA A 146 5.94 -9.68 3.72
C ALA A 146 7.21 -10.18 3.02
N LYS A 147 8.22 -10.58 3.82
CA LYS A 147 9.47 -11.14 3.29
C LYS A 147 9.24 -12.44 2.54
N ILE A 148 8.46 -13.36 3.11
CA ILE A 148 8.14 -14.65 2.48
C ILE A 148 7.45 -14.45 1.12
N ASP A 149 6.46 -13.57 1.04
CA ASP A 149 5.75 -13.28 -0.21
C ASP A 149 6.66 -12.59 -1.25
N ALA A 150 7.48 -11.65 -0.81
CA ALA A 150 8.45 -10.98 -1.69
C ALA A 150 9.48 -11.98 -2.25
N ASP A 151 10.00 -12.90 -1.44
CA ASP A 151 10.94 -13.93 -1.85
C ASP A 151 10.29 -14.90 -2.86
N ALA A 152 9.09 -15.38 -2.58
CA ALA A 152 8.35 -16.29 -3.48
C ALA A 152 8.09 -15.65 -4.86
N ARG A 153 7.66 -14.39 -4.88
CA ARG A 153 7.43 -13.64 -6.13
C ARG A 153 8.72 -13.40 -6.92
N ASN A 154 9.80 -13.12 -6.21
CA ASN A 154 11.12 -12.94 -6.81
C ASN A 154 11.62 -14.24 -7.46
N GLU A 155 11.35 -15.36 -6.81
CA GLU A 155 11.67 -16.70 -7.32
C GLU A 155 10.93 -17.01 -8.63
N VAL A 156 9.64 -16.66 -8.71
CA VAL A 156 8.84 -16.81 -9.94
C VAL A 156 9.42 -15.95 -11.06
N ALA A 157 9.71 -14.68 -10.79
CA ALA A 157 10.28 -13.76 -11.78
C ALA A 157 11.65 -14.22 -12.29
N LEU A 158 12.49 -14.78 -11.42
CA LEU A 158 13.79 -15.37 -11.83
C LEU A 158 13.62 -16.60 -12.74
N ASN A 159 12.65 -17.47 -12.41
CA ASN A 159 12.38 -18.64 -13.24
C ASN A 159 11.82 -18.27 -14.61
N GLU A 160 10.91 -17.29 -14.68
CA GLU A 160 10.38 -16.77 -15.94
C GLU A 160 11.46 -16.12 -16.79
N CYS A 161 12.35 -15.35 -16.16
CA CYS A 161 13.49 -14.74 -16.84
C CYS A 161 14.45 -15.81 -17.38
N ALA A 162 14.82 -16.80 -16.58
CA ALA A 162 15.69 -17.89 -17.00
C ALA A 162 15.09 -18.63 -18.21
N ALA A 163 13.79 -18.92 -18.16
CA ALA A 163 13.08 -19.58 -19.25
C ALA A 163 13.07 -18.73 -20.53
N SER A 164 12.85 -17.41 -20.43
CA SER A 164 12.83 -16.49 -21.58
C SER A 164 14.17 -16.34 -22.26
N GLU A 165 15.27 -16.42 -21.49
CA GLU A 165 16.64 -16.34 -21.99
C GLU A 165 17.22 -17.71 -22.37
N GLY A 166 16.45 -18.81 -22.22
CA GLY A 166 16.91 -20.17 -22.49
C GLY A 166 18.04 -20.65 -21.57
N MET A 167 18.09 -20.11 -20.36
CA MET A 167 19.06 -20.44 -19.30
C MET A 167 18.39 -21.28 -18.21
N ASP A 168 19.19 -22.08 -17.51
CA ASP A 168 18.78 -22.63 -16.23
C ASP A 168 18.92 -21.55 -15.12
N ARG A 169 18.19 -21.74 -14.02
CA ARG A 169 18.15 -20.79 -12.91
C ARG A 169 19.51 -20.59 -12.25
N GLU A 170 20.30 -21.65 -12.11
CA GLU A 170 21.61 -21.58 -11.47
C GLU A 170 22.57 -20.71 -12.29
N THR A 171 22.60 -20.93 -13.59
CA THR A 171 23.38 -20.11 -14.56
C THR A 171 22.96 -18.65 -14.52
N LEU A 172 21.65 -18.35 -14.47
CA LEU A 172 21.13 -16.98 -14.35
C LEU A 172 21.62 -16.31 -13.06
N THR A 173 21.50 -17.00 -11.91
CA THR A 173 21.90 -16.48 -10.61
C THR A 173 23.39 -16.18 -10.56
N VAL A 174 24.23 -17.11 -11.01
CA VAL A 174 25.69 -16.92 -11.10
C VAL A 174 26.04 -15.76 -12.03
N THR A 175 25.33 -15.61 -13.14
CA THR A 175 25.55 -14.49 -14.08
C THR A 175 25.24 -13.15 -13.42
N LEU A 176 24.13 -13.03 -12.67
CA LEU A 176 23.75 -11.82 -11.96
C LEU A 176 24.73 -11.46 -10.83
N GLU A 177 25.19 -12.45 -10.06
CA GLU A 177 26.19 -12.26 -9.00
C GLU A 177 27.54 -11.82 -9.59
N THR A 178 27.95 -12.45 -10.71
CA THR A 178 29.18 -12.09 -11.43
C THR A 178 29.12 -10.67 -11.96
N GLN A 179 28.01 -10.26 -12.59
CA GLN A 179 27.79 -8.89 -13.06
C GLN A 179 27.87 -7.87 -11.92
N LYS A 180 27.28 -8.19 -10.78
CA LYS A 180 27.35 -7.32 -9.59
C LYS A 180 28.79 -7.18 -9.10
N ALA A 181 29.53 -8.28 -8.96
CA ALA A 181 30.93 -8.27 -8.54
C ALA A 181 31.81 -7.46 -9.48
N PHE A 182 31.61 -7.58 -10.81
CA PHE A 182 32.34 -6.79 -11.79
C PHE A 182 32.01 -5.30 -11.77
N LYS A 183 30.74 -4.95 -11.55
CA LYS A 183 30.30 -3.56 -11.40
C LYS A 183 30.89 -2.92 -10.15
N ASP A 184 30.92 -3.66 -9.04
CA ASP A 184 31.50 -3.21 -7.77
C ASP A 184 33.03 -3.00 -7.88
N MET A 185 33.70 -3.73 -8.82
CA MET A 185 35.12 -3.55 -9.17
C MET A 185 35.35 -2.43 -10.20
N GLY A 186 34.34 -1.70 -10.65
CA GLY A 186 34.47 -0.62 -11.64
C GLY A 186 34.79 -1.09 -13.07
N LYS A 187 34.55 -2.36 -13.39
CA LYS A 187 34.74 -2.93 -14.71
C LYS A 187 33.39 -3.09 -15.41
N GLU A 188 33.22 -2.44 -16.56
CA GLU A 188 32.10 -2.72 -17.47
C GLU A 188 32.35 -4.06 -18.17
N ILE A 189 31.42 -4.99 -18.02
CA ILE A 189 31.37 -6.18 -18.89
C ILE A 189 30.46 -5.82 -20.05
N GLU A 190 31.00 -5.77 -21.25
CA GLU A 190 30.27 -5.87 -22.50
C GLU A 190 29.74 -7.32 -22.64
N GLY A 191 28.64 -7.61 -22.01
CA GLY A 191 27.95 -8.89 -22.11
C GLY A 191 26.46 -8.67 -22.35
N LYS A 192 25.79 -9.63 -23.00
CA LYS A 192 24.34 -9.61 -23.20
C LYS A 192 23.68 -9.44 -21.85
N ILE A 193 23.13 -8.25 -21.60
CA ILE A 193 22.32 -7.94 -20.42
C ILE A 193 21.06 -8.78 -20.54
N ILE A 194 20.76 -9.52 -19.50
CA ILE A 194 19.49 -10.25 -19.40
C ILE A 194 18.37 -9.22 -19.44
N SER A 195 17.62 -9.22 -20.52
CA SER A 195 16.71 -8.11 -20.87
C SER A 195 15.45 -8.05 -20.00
N CYS A 196 15.09 -9.16 -19.37
CA CYS A 196 13.89 -9.28 -18.54
C CYS A 196 14.11 -8.76 -17.10
N LEU A 197 15.35 -8.73 -16.61
CA LEU A 197 15.69 -8.19 -15.30
C LEU A 197 16.42 -6.86 -15.46
N THR A 198 15.72 -5.76 -15.42
CA THR A 198 16.37 -4.46 -15.41
C THR A 198 17.17 -4.29 -14.11
N PRO A 199 18.34 -3.58 -14.15
CA PRO A 199 19.09 -3.25 -12.93
C PRO A 199 18.26 -2.56 -11.85
N ALA A 200 17.20 -1.85 -12.26
CA ALA A 200 16.24 -1.23 -11.36
C ALA A 200 15.39 -2.27 -10.61
N THR A 201 14.92 -3.34 -11.27
CA THR A 201 14.12 -4.40 -10.66
C THR A 201 14.92 -5.18 -9.63
N VAL A 202 16.13 -5.62 -9.97
CA VAL A 202 17.03 -6.34 -9.06
C VAL A 202 17.40 -5.46 -7.86
N LYS A 203 17.73 -4.19 -8.10
CA LYS A 203 18.06 -3.24 -7.04
C LYS A 203 16.87 -2.95 -6.11
N THR A 204 15.67 -2.87 -6.68
CA THR A 204 14.45 -2.66 -5.91
C THR A 204 14.19 -3.83 -4.97
N VAL A 205 14.27 -5.08 -5.45
CA VAL A 205 14.09 -6.28 -4.63
C VAL A 205 15.13 -6.35 -3.51
N GLN A 206 16.41 -6.14 -3.82
CA GLN A 206 17.48 -6.15 -2.81
C GLN A 206 17.30 -5.03 -1.77
N ASN A 207 16.84 -3.87 -2.16
CA ASN A 207 16.55 -2.77 -1.24
C ASN A 207 15.38 -3.11 -0.32
N TRP A 208 14.32 -3.76 -0.86
CA TRP A 208 13.18 -4.22 -0.07
C TRP A 208 13.58 -5.29 0.94
N GLN A 209 14.38 -6.29 0.54
CA GLN A 209 14.89 -7.29 1.48
C GLN A 209 15.68 -6.65 2.61
N LYS A 210 16.62 -5.76 2.30
CA LYS A 210 17.40 -5.03 3.33
C LYS A 210 16.53 -4.19 4.25
N PHE A 211 15.49 -3.57 3.71
CA PHE A 211 14.52 -2.82 4.50
C PHE A 211 13.78 -3.73 5.47
N LEU A 212 13.24 -4.85 4.99
CA LEU A 212 12.50 -5.82 5.82
C LEU A 212 13.39 -6.44 6.90
N ASP A 213 14.61 -6.83 6.58
CA ASP A 213 15.56 -7.34 7.57
C ASP A 213 15.83 -6.31 8.68
N LYS A 214 16.04 -5.06 8.31
CA LYS A 214 16.26 -3.95 9.25
C LYS A 214 15.04 -3.67 10.13
N GLU A 215 13.83 -3.73 9.59
CA GLU A 215 12.61 -3.54 10.38
C GLU A 215 12.36 -4.71 11.34
N VAL A 216 12.62 -5.95 10.93
CA VAL A 216 12.58 -7.12 11.83
C VAL A 216 13.59 -6.98 12.98
N GLU A 217 14.82 -6.56 12.70
CA GLU A 217 15.84 -6.29 13.74
C GLU A 217 15.40 -5.19 14.69
N ARG A 218 14.84 -4.08 14.16
CA ARG A 218 14.35 -2.95 14.95
C ARG A 218 13.24 -3.37 15.90
N VAL A 219 12.24 -4.10 15.42
CA VAL A 219 11.14 -4.59 16.25
C VAL A 219 11.66 -5.57 17.32
N THR A 220 12.59 -6.46 16.96
CA THR A 220 13.18 -7.40 17.92
C THR A 220 13.96 -6.68 19.02
N LEU A 221 14.71 -5.63 18.68
CA LEU A 221 15.43 -4.82 19.68
C LEU A 221 14.48 -4.16 20.67
N LEU A 222 13.39 -3.58 20.20
CA LEU A 222 12.38 -2.93 21.04
C LEU A 222 11.65 -3.94 21.94
N GLN A 223 11.33 -5.12 21.45
CA GLN A 223 10.74 -6.20 22.26
C GLN A 223 11.68 -6.59 23.42
N ASN A 224 12.97 -6.73 23.14
CA ASN A 224 13.96 -7.04 24.19
C ASN A 224 14.08 -5.90 25.22
N GLN A 225 14.04 -4.65 24.80
CA GLN A 225 14.04 -3.50 25.68
C GLN A 225 12.80 -3.47 26.58
N MET A 226 11.60 -3.69 26.01
CA MET A 226 10.37 -3.78 26.79
C MET A 226 10.39 -4.90 27.81
N LYS A 227 10.87 -6.08 27.41
CA LYS A 227 11.00 -7.22 28.33
C LYS A 227 11.93 -6.89 29.52
N ASN A 228 13.05 -6.24 29.25
CA ASN A 228 13.96 -5.79 30.31
C ASN A 228 13.30 -4.78 31.24
N ILE A 229 12.50 -3.84 30.75
CA ILE A 229 11.77 -2.88 31.56
C ILE A 229 10.71 -3.59 32.41
N GLU A 230 9.96 -4.54 31.84
CA GLU A 230 8.98 -5.34 32.59
C GLU A 230 9.64 -6.16 33.71
N GLU A 231 10.79 -6.75 33.45
CA GLU A 231 11.59 -7.49 34.47
C GLU A 231 12.07 -6.56 35.59
N GLN A 232 12.52 -5.34 35.23
CA GLN A 232 12.92 -4.32 36.21
C GLN A 232 11.74 -3.84 37.07
N LEU A 233 10.57 -3.61 36.46
CA LEU A 233 9.37 -3.24 37.20
C LEU A 233 8.91 -4.33 38.14
N ARG A 234 8.89 -5.59 37.73
CA ARG A 234 8.57 -6.75 38.58
C ARG A 234 9.54 -6.90 39.72
N SER A 235 10.86 -6.69 39.48
CA SER A 235 11.87 -6.76 40.54
C SER A 235 11.75 -5.58 41.50
N GLY A 236 11.39 -4.39 41.02
CA GLY A 236 11.12 -3.20 41.85
C GLY A 236 9.90 -3.36 42.75
N GLU A 237 8.80 -3.93 42.23
CA GLU A 237 7.61 -4.26 43.02
C GLU A 237 7.89 -5.33 44.09
N SER A 238 8.74 -6.33 43.77
CA SER A 238 9.15 -7.35 44.73
C SER A 238 9.98 -6.77 45.86
N GLN A 239 10.79 -5.73 45.64
CA GLN A 239 11.51 -5.02 46.68
C GLN A 239 10.63 -4.12 47.53
N ALA A 240 9.56 -3.51 46.94
CA ALA A 240 8.61 -2.65 47.65
C ALA A 240 7.67 -3.42 48.59
N LEU A 241 7.46 -4.72 48.32
CA LEU A 241 6.63 -5.60 49.19
C LEU A 241 7.40 -6.26 50.31
N SER A 242 8.73 -6.04 50.39
CA SER A 242 9.61 -6.59 51.44
C SER A 242 9.98 -5.58 52.53
N PHE A 243 9.33 -4.43 52.57
CA PHE A 243 9.31 -3.42 53.61
C PHE A 243 7.93 -3.35 54.28
#